data_74c49f96c5502cd9779da3038da089e5
#
_entry.id   74c49f96c5502cd9779da3038da089e5
#
_cell.length_a   1.000
_cell.length_b   1.000
_cell.length_c   1.000
_cell.angle_alpha   90.00
_cell.angle_beta   90.00
_cell.angle_gamma   90.00
#
_symmetry.space_group_name_H-M   'P 1'
#
loop_
_entity.id
_entity.type
_entity.pdbx_description
1 polymer ?
#
loop_
_entity_poly.entity_id
_entity_poly.type
_entity_poly.pdbx_seq_one_letter_code
_entity_poly.pdbx_strand_id
1 'polypeptide(L)'
;IYTDRDSTGVLGETIEKDTLNLGANDEYDYSFAYQEKVDGYDYYIRVNRAANCVTIYGLDDSGFYSVPLRAMICSTGEATPLGIYTTSDMYTWRMLEGDVFGQYAIRIHGSIMFHSVPYYTPNKNDIEYEEYNKLGKKASLGCIRLKVEDEKWLYDNCPAGTTVDIYDDAEHPGPLGKPSAMKINLGCGWDPTDPDENNPWKHYVASLTGVSDHTVERGDLTFNAMDGVKAMDIYGNDVSECISINGNVDLYTPGTYELVY
;
A
#
# COMPACT_ATOMS: atom_id res chain seq x y z
N ILE A 1 18.31 -8.86 -5.22
CA ILE A 1 19.28 -8.51 -6.27
C ILE A 1 19.15 -9.55 -7.35
N TYR A 2 18.63 -9.13 -8.48
CA TYR A 2 18.42 -9.98 -9.65
C TYR A 2 19.70 -9.98 -10.47
N THR A 3 20.55 -10.97 -10.28
CA THR A 3 21.85 -11.04 -10.94
C THR A 3 21.90 -12.04 -12.09
N ASP A 4 20.98 -13.00 -12.12
CA ASP A 4 20.96 -14.04 -13.15
C ASP A 4 19.82 -13.80 -14.13
N ARG A 5 20.21 -13.37 -15.33
CA ARG A 5 19.32 -13.26 -16.46
C ARG A 5 19.92 -14.00 -17.64
N ASP A 6 19.04 -14.62 -18.40
CA ASP A 6 19.44 -15.13 -19.70
C ASP A 6 19.61 -13.99 -20.72
N SER A 7 20.06 -14.32 -21.90
CA SER A 7 20.30 -13.39 -22.99
C SER A 7 19.02 -12.74 -23.54
N THR A 8 17.82 -13.14 -23.07
CA THR A 8 16.53 -12.59 -23.49
C THR A 8 15.99 -11.55 -22.49
N GLY A 9 16.68 -11.35 -21.38
CA GLY A 9 16.25 -10.42 -20.34
C GLY A 9 15.15 -10.96 -19.41
N VAL A 10 14.77 -12.21 -19.56
CA VAL A 10 13.90 -12.92 -18.64
C VAL A 10 14.71 -13.35 -17.43
N LEU A 11 14.13 -13.35 -16.25
CA LEU A 11 14.76 -13.96 -15.07
C LEU A 11 15.06 -15.42 -15.36
N GLY A 12 16.33 -15.82 -15.20
CA GLY A 12 16.73 -17.22 -15.38
C GLY A 12 16.10 -18.12 -14.33
N GLU A 13 16.00 -19.40 -14.67
CA GLU A 13 15.46 -20.45 -13.76
C GLU A 13 16.27 -20.62 -12.46
N THR A 14 17.44 -19.99 -12.38
CA THR A 14 18.40 -20.12 -11.27
C THR A 14 18.22 -19.10 -10.16
N ILE A 15 17.19 -18.23 -10.20
CA ILE A 15 16.91 -17.36 -9.08
C ILE A 15 16.38 -18.23 -7.93
N GLU A 16 17.29 -18.52 -6.99
CA GLU A 16 16.89 -19.21 -5.78
C GLU A 16 15.93 -18.34 -4.97
N LYS A 17 14.84 -18.94 -4.49
CA LYS A 17 13.79 -18.28 -3.70
C LYS A 17 14.34 -17.50 -2.51
N ASP A 18 15.39 -18.02 -1.90
CA ASP A 18 16.05 -17.43 -0.73
C ASP A 18 16.71 -16.09 -1.02
N THR A 19 17.07 -15.79 -2.27
CA THR A 19 17.68 -14.52 -2.67
C THR A 19 16.65 -13.43 -2.91
N LEU A 20 15.40 -13.79 -3.18
CA LEU A 20 14.34 -12.81 -3.44
C LEU A 20 13.55 -12.43 -2.19
N ASN A 21 13.76 -13.13 -1.07
CA ASN A 21 12.95 -12.98 0.15
C ASN A 21 11.44 -12.93 -0.16
N LEU A 22 11.03 -13.62 -1.22
CA LEU A 22 9.65 -13.81 -1.60
C LEU A 22 9.06 -14.71 -0.52
N GLY A 23 8.13 -14.22 0.25
CA GLY A 23 7.48 -14.97 1.33
C GLY A 23 7.07 -16.38 0.88
N ALA A 24 6.66 -17.23 1.80
CA ALA A 24 6.46 -18.68 1.66
C ALA A 24 5.55 -19.18 0.51
N ASN A 25 5.13 -18.34 -0.43
CA ASN A 25 4.43 -18.73 -1.64
C ASN A 25 5.44 -19.10 -2.72
N ASP A 26 5.67 -20.37 -2.81
CA ASP A 26 6.72 -21.02 -3.57
C ASP A 26 6.57 -20.97 -5.11
N GLU A 27 5.51 -20.40 -5.64
CA GLU A 27 5.22 -20.37 -7.07
C GLU A 27 4.79 -18.97 -7.53
N TYR A 28 5.67 -17.99 -7.33
CA TYR A 28 5.47 -16.73 -8.04
C TYR A 28 5.67 -16.99 -9.55
N ASP A 29 4.66 -16.65 -10.35
CA ASP A 29 4.74 -16.79 -11.80
C ASP A 29 5.77 -15.80 -12.38
N TYR A 30 6.96 -16.28 -12.65
CA TYR A 30 8.01 -15.55 -13.35
C TYR A 30 7.81 -15.52 -14.87
N SER A 31 6.64 -15.90 -15.38
CA SER A 31 6.33 -15.82 -16.81
C SER A 31 6.29 -14.38 -17.34
N PHE A 32 6.28 -13.38 -16.44
CA PHE A 32 6.41 -11.99 -16.81
C PHE A 32 7.80 -11.71 -17.42
N ALA A 33 7.82 -11.48 -18.73
CA ALA A 33 9.03 -11.01 -19.42
C ALA A 33 9.29 -9.54 -19.02
N TYR A 34 10.41 -9.29 -18.34
CA TYR A 34 10.82 -7.93 -17.99
C TYR A 34 11.03 -7.09 -19.24
N GLN A 35 10.63 -5.83 -19.18
CA GLN A 35 10.72 -4.91 -20.29
C GLN A 35 12.09 -4.24 -20.34
N GLU A 36 12.64 -4.08 -21.53
CA GLU A 36 13.84 -3.29 -21.74
C GLU A 36 13.60 -1.81 -21.40
N LYS A 37 14.66 -1.13 -21.00
CA LYS A 37 14.66 0.30 -20.74
C LYS A 37 14.07 1.09 -21.90
N VAL A 38 13.19 2.00 -21.59
CA VAL A 38 12.76 3.08 -22.48
C VAL A 38 13.54 4.34 -22.11
N ASP A 39 14.27 4.92 -23.05
CA ASP A 39 15.10 6.10 -22.82
C ASP A 39 14.27 7.27 -22.27
N GLY A 40 14.78 7.87 -21.18
CA GLY A 40 14.12 8.97 -20.47
C GLY A 40 13.16 8.51 -19.37
N TYR A 41 13.02 7.19 -19.13
CA TYR A 41 12.15 6.65 -18.09
C TYR A 41 12.93 5.70 -17.19
N ASP A 42 12.92 5.97 -15.88
CA ASP A 42 13.66 5.18 -14.89
C ASP A 42 12.79 4.09 -14.25
N TYR A 43 11.48 4.14 -14.47
CA TYR A 43 10.52 3.26 -13.80
C TYR A 43 9.51 2.64 -14.77
N TYR A 44 9.03 1.46 -14.38
CA TYR A 44 7.94 0.72 -15.01
C TYR A 44 6.89 0.39 -13.95
N ILE A 45 5.63 0.71 -14.24
CA ILE A 45 4.53 0.57 -13.27
C ILE A 45 3.73 -0.68 -13.62
N ARG A 46 3.59 -1.62 -12.68
CA ARG A 46 2.67 -2.74 -12.81
C ARG A 46 1.52 -2.62 -11.84
N VAL A 47 0.31 -2.71 -12.35
CA VAL A 47 -0.92 -2.66 -11.57
C VAL A 47 -1.60 -4.02 -11.59
N ASN A 48 -1.57 -4.71 -10.47
CA ASN A 48 -2.36 -5.91 -10.28
C ASN A 48 -3.79 -5.50 -9.89
N ARG A 49 -4.69 -5.50 -10.88
CA ARG A 49 -6.08 -5.07 -10.70
C ARG A 49 -6.84 -5.99 -9.74
N ALA A 50 -6.65 -7.32 -9.85
CA ALA A 50 -7.33 -8.29 -9.00
C ALA A 50 -6.88 -8.20 -7.54
N ALA A 51 -5.58 -8.03 -7.30
CA ALA A 51 -5.04 -7.89 -5.95
C ALA A 51 -5.17 -6.46 -5.39
N ASN A 52 -5.49 -5.45 -6.21
CA ASN A 52 -5.47 -4.04 -5.82
C ASN A 52 -4.10 -3.61 -5.26
N CYS A 53 -3.06 -3.89 -6.01
CA CYS A 53 -1.69 -3.61 -5.65
C CYS A 53 -0.93 -3.07 -6.86
N VAL A 54 -0.13 -2.02 -6.65
CA VAL A 54 0.80 -1.48 -7.65
C VAL A 54 2.21 -1.84 -7.25
N THR A 55 3.03 -2.32 -8.19
CA THR A 55 4.45 -2.53 -8.01
C THR A 55 5.24 -1.64 -8.97
N ILE A 56 6.20 -0.92 -8.45
CA ILE A 56 7.14 -0.11 -9.24
C ILE A 56 8.42 -0.90 -9.43
N TYR A 57 8.84 -1.01 -10.67
CA TYR A 57 10.10 -1.62 -11.04
C TYR A 57 11.08 -0.56 -11.52
N GLY A 58 12.31 -0.66 -11.05
CA GLY A 58 13.47 0.07 -11.55
C GLY A 58 14.32 -0.82 -12.44
N LEU A 59 15.34 -0.20 -13.01
CA LEU A 59 16.30 -0.86 -13.91
C LEU A 59 17.32 -1.69 -13.12
N ASP A 60 17.70 -2.81 -13.69
CA ASP A 60 18.88 -3.56 -13.29
C ASP A 60 20.12 -3.15 -14.10
N ASP A 61 21.27 -3.76 -13.81
CA ASP A 61 22.55 -3.51 -14.48
C ASP A 61 22.54 -3.90 -15.97
N SER A 62 21.57 -4.72 -16.39
CA SER A 62 21.42 -5.15 -17.80
C SER A 62 20.45 -4.25 -18.58
N GLY A 63 19.84 -3.27 -17.93
CA GLY A 63 18.93 -2.33 -18.54
C GLY A 63 17.49 -2.83 -18.68
N PHE A 64 17.07 -3.75 -17.80
CA PHE A 64 15.68 -4.20 -17.75
C PHE A 64 14.98 -3.69 -16.48
N TYR A 65 13.68 -3.39 -16.58
CA TYR A 65 12.84 -3.07 -15.43
C TYR A 65 12.49 -4.33 -14.65
N SER A 66 13.41 -4.78 -13.83
CA SER A 66 13.28 -6.05 -13.10
C SER A 66 13.46 -5.93 -11.60
N VAL A 67 13.93 -4.79 -11.12
CA VAL A 67 14.15 -4.58 -9.69
C VAL A 67 12.88 -4.04 -9.06
N PRO A 68 12.12 -4.81 -8.24
CA PRO A 68 10.96 -4.29 -7.55
C PRO A 68 11.40 -3.34 -6.44
N LEU A 69 10.98 -2.08 -6.55
CA LEU A 69 11.41 -1.01 -5.66
C LEU A 69 10.36 -0.64 -4.63
N ARG A 70 9.08 -0.67 -5.01
CA ARG A 70 7.99 -0.19 -4.18
C ARG A 70 6.71 -0.96 -4.46
N ALA A 71 5.98 -1.34 -3.40
CA ALA A 71 4.60 -1.80 -3.48
C ALA A 71 3.68 -0.72 -2.91
N MET A 72 2.54 -0.49 -3.56
CA MET A 72 1.54 0.49 -3.14
C MET A 72 0.18 -0.18 -3.10
N ILE A 73 -0.55 0.04 -2.00
CA ILE A 73 -1.94 -0.39 -1.93
C ILE A 73 -2.79 0.54 -2.79
N CYS A 74 -3.70 -0.02 -3.57
CA CYS A 74 -4.59 0.78 -4.41
C CYS A 74 -6.04 0.30 -4.34
N SER A 75 -6.94 1.05 -4.95
CA SER A 75 -8.29 0.61 -5.29
C SER A 75 -8.50 0.76 -6.78
N THR A 76 -8.86 -0.34 -7.43
CA THR A 76 -9.23 -0.38 -8.84
C THR A 76 -10.75 -0.40 -9.00
N GLY A 77 -11.25 -0.44 -10.23
CA GLY A 77 -12.68 -0.50 -10.54
C GLY A 77 -13.02 -1.56 -11.58
N GLU A 78 -14.33 -1.71 -11.83
CA GLU A 78 -14.84 -2.64 -12.84
C GLU A 78 -14.33 -2.27 -14.24
N ALA A 79 -14.31 -0.96 -14.55
CA ALA A 79 -13.87 -0.47 -15.85
C ALA A 79 -12.36 -0.21 -15.93
N THR A 80 -11.56 -0.61 -14.93
CA THR A 80 -10.09 -0.55 -15.04
C THR A 80 -9.64 -1.50 -16.16
N PRO A 81 -9.07 -1.01 -17.27
CA PRO A 81 -8.77 -1.84 -18.43
C PRO A 81 -7.50 -2.67 -18.18
N LEU A 82 -7.45 -3.87 -18.73
CA LEU A 82 -6.22 -4.66 -18.82
C LEU A 82 -5.39 -4.23 -20.03
N GLY A 83 -4.07 -4.35 -19.94
CA GLY A 83 -3.15 -4.08 -21.03
C GLY A 83 -2.02 -3.12 -20.66
N ILE A 84 -1.21 -2.80 -21.67
CA ILE A 84 -0.05 -1.92 -21.53
C ILE A 84 -0.40 -0.54 -22.09
N TYR A 85 -0.19 0.48 -21.29
CA TYR A 85 -0.47 1.88 -21.57
C TYR A 85 0.75 2.75 -21.27
N THR A 86 0.69 4.01 -21.62
CA THR A 86 1.64 5.03 -21.21
C THR A 86 0.90 6.20 -20.57
N THR A 87 1.48 6.74 -19.49
CA THR A 87 0.92 7.93 -18.83
C THR A 87 0.94 9.15 -19.76
N SER A 88 0.06 10.11 -19.52
CA SER A 88 0.00 11.34 -20.31
C SER A 88 -0.23 12.57 -19.41
N ASP A 89 -1.40 13.20 -19.48
CA ASP A 89 -1.67 14.44 -18.73
C ASP A 89 -1.52 14.25 -17.22
N MET A 90 -0.94 15.26 -16.57
CA MET A 90 -0.72 15.28 -15.13
C MET A 90 -1.35 16.54 -14.51
N TYR A 91 -1.99 16.39 -13.36
CA TYR A 91 -2.74 17.46 -12.68
C TYR A 91 -2.46 17.43 -11.19
N THR A 92 -2.17 18.58 -10.59
CA THR A 92 -2.05 18.68 -9.12
C THR A 92 -3.39 18.38 -8.45
N TRP A 93 -4.49 18.91 -9.02
CA TRP A 93 -5.86 18.60 -8.69
C TRP A 93 -6.66 18.38 -9.95
N ARG A 94 -7.50 17.37 -9.96
CA ARG A 94 -8.39 17.04 -11.07
C ARG A 94 -9.80 16.78 -10.57
N MET A 95 -10.78 17.46 -11.16
CA MET A 95 -12.18 17.11 -10.97
C MET A 95 -12.46 15.75 -11.65
N LEU A 96 -13.09 14.86 -10.92
CA LEU A 96 -13.42 13.50 -11.31
C LEU A 96 -14.94 13.36 -11.52
N GLU A 97 -15.37 12.19 -11.98
CA GLU A 97 -16.78 11.87 -12.05
C GLU A 97 -17.43 11.88 -10.66
N GLY A 98 -18.63 12.48 -10.55
CA GLY A 98 -19.31 12.66 -9.26
C GLY A 98 -18.98 13.98 -8.55
N ASP A 99 -18.38 14.95 -9.26
CA ASP A 99 -18.04 16.28 -8.74
C ASP A 99 -17.09 16.26 -7.53
N VAL A 100 -16.22 15.24 -7.48
CA VAL A 100 -15.17 15.06 -6.48
C VAL A 100 -13.80 15.32 -7.09
N PHE A 101 -12.75 15.41 -6.26
CA PHE A 101 -11.42 15.81 -6.71
C PHE A 101 -10.36 14.81 -6.29
N GLY A 102 -9.38 14.53 -7.18
CA GLY A 102 -8.19 13.77 -6.89
C GLY A 102 -6.95 14.64 -6.91
N GLN A 103 -6.03 14.41 -5.95
CA GLN A 103 -4.71 15.03 -5.97
C GLN A 103 -3.78 14.25 -6.89
N TYR A 104 -2.81 14.95 -7.48
CA TYR A 104 -1.70 14.42 -8.28
C TYR A 104 -2.12 13.50 -9.42
N ALA A 105 -3.30 13.73 -10.01
CA ALA A 105 -3.88 12.84 -11.00
C ALA A 105 -3.00 12.69 -12.25
N ILE A 106 -2.77 11.44 -12.68
CA ILE A 106 -1.97 11.07 -13.84
C ILE A 106 -2.85 10.23 -14.79
N ARG A 107 -3.04 10.69 -16.02
CA ARG A 107 -3.84 9.97 -17.01
C ARG A 107 -3.11 8.74 -17.52
N ILE A 108 -3.81 7.62 -17.55
CA ILE A 108 -3.33 6.34 -18.11
C ILE A 108 -3.93 6.12 -19.50
N HIS A 109 -5.26 6.09 -19.60
CA HIS A 109 -5.98 5.81 -20.84
C HIS A 109 -7.41 6.35 -20.79
N GLY A 110 -7.83 7.13 -21.82
CA GLY A 110 -9.17 7.70 -21.85
C GLY A 110 -9.47 8.54 -20.59
N SER A 111 -10.48 8.15 -19.82
CA SER A 111 -10.82 8.76 -18.54
C SER A 111 -10.14 8.09 -17.34
N ILE A 112 -9.42 6.99 -17.54
CA ILE A 112 -8.77 6.24 -16.47
C ILE A 112 -7.48 6.93 -16.05
N MET A 113 -7.34 7.16 -14.74
CA MET A 113 -6.20 7.86 -14.15
C MET A 113 -5.72 7.14 -12.88
N PHE A 114 -4.45 7.34 -12.52
CA PHE A 114 -4.02 7.29 -11.13
C PHE A 114 -4.47 8.61 -10.48
N HIS A 115 -4.90 8.57 -9.24
CA HIS A 115 -5.17 9.75 -8.40
C HIS A 115 -5.28 9.34 -6.93
N SER A 116 -5.13 10.29 -6.02
CA SER A 116 -5.39 10.06 -4.60
C SER A 116 -6.82 9.55 -4.37
N VAL A 117 -7.11 9.04 -3.17
CA VAL A 117 -8.50 8.91 -2.73
C VAL A 117 -9.22 10.25 -2.97
N PRO A 118 -10.51 10.25 -3.41
CA PRO A 118 -11.23 11.49 -3.69
C PRO A 118 -11.43 12.39 -2.48
N TYR A 119 -11.60 13.66 -2.79
CA TYR A 119 -11.96 14.75 -1.88
C TYR A 119 -13.25 15.41 -2.36
N TYR A 120 -14.10 15.89 -1.45
CA TYR A 120 -15.32 16.63 -1.80
C TYR A 120 -15.01 17.95 -2.50
N THR A 121 -13.91 18.61 -2.11
CA THR A 121 -13.41 19.84 -2.72
C THR A 121 -11.90 19.73 -2.96
N PRO A 122 -11.28 20.61 -3.78
CA PRO A 122 -9.84 20.60 -3.98
C PRO A 122 -9.09 21.18 -2.76
N ASN A 123 -9.39 20.65 -1.59
CA ASN A 123 -8.81 21.02 -0.32
C ASN A 123 -8.33 19.75 0.41
N LYS A 124 -7.08 19.75 0.86
CA LYS A 124 -6.45 18.64 1.55
C LYS A 124 -7.13 18.21 2.86
N ASN A 125 -7.97 19.06 3.41
CA ASN A 125 -8.75 18.83 4.63
C ASN A 125 -10.19 18.37 4.37
N ASP A 126 -10.45 17.73 3.22
CA ASP A 126 -11.81 17.41 2.82
C ASP A 126 -11.92 16.04 2.12
N ILE A 127 -11.12 15.05 2.60
CA ILE A 127 -11.09 13.70 2.03
C ILE A 127 -12.40 12.96 2.23
N GLU A 128 -12.80 12.18 1.24
CA GLU A 128 -13.86 11.17 1.39
C GLU A 128 -13.34 10.00 2.26
N TYR A 129 -13.44 10.12 3.58
CA TYR A 129 -12.87 9.13 4.52
C TYR A 129 -13.42 7.72 4.31
N GLU A 130 -14.69 7.58 3.92
CA GLU A 130 -15.29 6.28 3.61
C GLU A 130 -14.64 5.63 2.39
N GLU A 131 -14.28 6.41 1.39
CA GLU A 131 -13.56 5.95 0.21
C GLU A 131 -12.09 5.60 0.55
N TYR A 132 -11.46 6.38 1.46
CA TYR A 132 -10.14 6.04 1.99
C TYR A 132 -10.14 4.66 2.66
N ASN A 133 -11.17 4.38 3.44
CA ASN A 133 -11.34 3.12 4.14
C ASN A 133 -11.61 1.92 3.20
N LYS A 134 -11.81 2.15 1.92
CA LYS A 134 -11.92 1.10 0.89
C LYS A 134 -10.60 0.76 0.20
N LEU A 135 -9.50 1.49 0.48
CA LEU A 135 -8.20 1.16 -0.10
C LEU A 135 -7.85 -0.32 0.10
N GLY A 136 -7.32 -0.93 -0.96
CA GLY A 136 -7.03 -2.36 -1.03
C GLY A 136 -8.19 -3.22 -1.52
N LYS A 137 -9.31 -2.60 -1.87
CA LYS A 137 -10.48 -3.29 -2.45
C LYS A 137 -10.90 -2.61 -3.74
N LYS A 138 -11.60 -3.34 -4.60
CA LYS A 138 -12.26 -2.80 -5.77
C LYS A 138 -13.34 -1.81 -5.33
N ALA A 139 -13.16 -0.53 -5.62
CA ALA A 139 -14.03 0.54 -5.08
C ALA A 139 -14.17 1.77 -6.00
N SER A 140 -13.46 1.83 -7.13
CA SER A 140 -13.60 2.92 -8.12
C SER A 140 -14.51 2.53 -9.28
N LEU A 141 -14.86 3.49 -10.11
CA LEU A 141 -15.51 3.19 -11.39
C LEU A 141 -14.53 2.59 -12.40
N GLY A 142 -13.27 3.02 -12.38
CA GLY A 142 -12.22 2.52 -13.27
C GLY A 142 -10.83 3.11 -12.98
N CYS A 143 -10.76 4.28 -12.36
CA CYS A 143 -9.50 4.88 -11.96
C CYS A 143 -8.79 4.05 -10.88
N ILE A 144 -7.50 4.28 -10.72
CA ILE A 144 -6.66 3.62 -9.73
C ILE A 144 -6.39 4.62 -8.62
N ARG A 145 -7.01 4.37 -7.45
CA ARG A 145 -6.92 5.25 -6.28
C ARG A 145 -5.79 4.79 -5.38
N LEU A 146 -4.96 5.73 -4.94
CA LEU A 146 -3.85 5.50 -4.02
C LEU A 146 -3.96 6.44 -2.82
N LYS A 147 -3.18 6.19 -1.77
CA LYS A 147 -2.95 7.18 -0.72
C LYS A 147 -2.04 8.29 -1.25
N VAL A 148 -2.12 9.48 -0.66
CA VAL A 148 -1.46 10.67 -1.19
C VAL A 148 0.06 10.52 -1.32
N GLU A 149 0.75 9.89 -0.36
CA GLU A 149 2.21 9.73 -0.46
C GLU A 149 2.63 8.86 -1.67
N ASP A 150 1.84 7.82 -1.99
CA ASP A 150 2.12 6.94 -3.11
C ASP A 150 1.79 7.62 -4.44
N GLU A 151 0.67 8.31 -4.51
CA GLU A 151 0.27 9.07 -5.70
C GLU A 151 1.24 10.23 -5.97
N LYS A 152 1.64 10.95 -4.93
CA LYS A 152 2.65 12.00 -5.05
C LYS A 152 3.99 11.45 -5.51
N TRP A 153 4.37 10.28 -5.01
CA TRP A 153 5.60 9.63 -5.46
C TRP A 153 5.55 9.32 -6.96
N LEU A 154 4.43 8.77 -7.46
CA LEU A 154 4.22 8.55 -8.90
C LEU A 154 4.31 9.86 -9.68
N TYR A 155 3.62 10.89 -9.21
CA TYR A 155 3.59 12.21 -9.84
C TYR A 155 4.99 12.84 -9.95
N ASP A 156 5.80 12.71 -8.93
CA ASP A 156 7.14 13.32 -8.89
C ASP A 156 8.20 12.51 -9.66
N ASN A 157 8.02 11.18 -9.79
CA ASN A 157 9.06 10.29 -10.31
C ASN A 157 8.71 9.64 -11.66
N CYS A 158 7.43 9.58 -12.02
CA CYS A 158 6.95 8.92 -13.23
C CYS A 158 6.38 9.94 -14.21
N PRO A 159 7.22 10.57 -15.04
CA PRO A 159 6.76 11.61 -15.98
C PRO A 159 5.78 11.04 -17.01
N ALA A 160 5.10 11.95 -17.73
CA ALA A 160 4.24 11.56 -18.86
C ALA A 160 5.02 10.72 -19.87
N GLY A 161 4.45 9.60 -20.31
CA GLY A 161 5.11 8.59 -21.14
C GLY A 161 5.62 7.37 -20.38
N THR A 162 5.58 7.36 -19.03
CA THR A 162 5.93 6.18 -18.22
C THR A 162 4.98 5.03 -18.54
N THR A 163 5.53 3.83 -18.72
CA THR A 163 4.76 2.63 -19.05
C THR A 163 4.00 2.10 -17.83
N VAL A 164 2.75 1.73 -18.06
CA VAL A 164 1.82 1.14 -17.08
C VAL A 164 1.27 -0.17 -17.65
N ASP A 165 1.58 -1.28 -17.00
CA ASP A 165 1.06 -2.62 -17.30
C ASP A 165 -0.01 -3.00 -16.29
N ILE A 166 -1.26 -3.13 -16.74
CA ILE A 166 -2.41 -3.49 -15.90
C ILE A 166 -2.80 -4.95 -16.19
N TYR A 167 -2.71 -5.79 -15.17
CA TYR A 167 -2.95 -7.23 -15.27
C TYR A 167 -3.80 -7.73 -14.10
N ASP A 168 -4.24 -8.97 -14.18
CA ASP A 168 -4.94 -9.66 -13.10
C ASP A 168 -4.12 -10.86 -12.58
N ASP A 169 -3.87 -10.87 -11.29
CA ASP A 169 -3.40 -12.03 -10.55
C ASP A 169 -3.94 -11.93 -9.11
N ALA A 170 -4.94 -12.74 -8.79
CA ALA A 170 -5.57 -12.69 -7.47
C ALA A 170 -4.76 -13.38 -6.37
N GLU A 171 -3.88 -14.29 -6.77
CA GLU A 171 -3.10 -15.13 -5.84
C GLU A 171 -1.78 -14.47 -5.45
N HIS A 172 -1.17 -13.73 -6.38
CA HIS A 172 0.13 -13.12 -6.19
C HIS A 172 0.07 -11.60 -6.37
N PRO A 173 0.04 -10.82 -5.28
CA PRO A 173 -0.11 -9.35 -5.37
C PRO A 173 1.10 -8.66 -6.02
N GLY A 174 2.26 -9.30 -5.99
CA GLY A 174 3.53 -8.80 -6.49
C GLY A 174 4.68 -9.22 -5.58
N PRO A 175 5.95 -9.10 -6.03
CA PRO A 175 7.13 -9.64 -5.33
C PRO A 175 7.41 -9.00 -3.96
N LEU A 176 6.91 -7.80 -3.72
CA LEU A 176 7.02 -7.11 -2.43
C LEU A 176 5.80 -7.31 -1.52
N GLY A 177 4.84 -8.12 -1.96
CA GLY A 177 3.57 -8.30 -1.27
C GLY A 177 2.64 -7.08 -1.39
N LYS A 178 1.45 -7.19 -0.82
CA LYS A 178 0.47 -6.11 -0.77
C LYS A 178 0.57 -5.38 0.56
N PRO A 179 0.81 -4.06 0.57
CA PRO A 179 0.82 -3.27 1.80
C PRO A 179 -0.54 -3.30 2.51
N SER A 180 -0.52 -3.17 3.83
CA SER A 180 -1.73 -3.07 4.64
C SER A 180 -2.45 -1.74 4.42
N ALA A 181 -3.79 -1.79 4.44
CA ALA A 181 -4.61 -0.59 4.40
C ALA A 181 -4.71 0.05 5.79
N MET A 182 -4.46 1.35 5.87
CA MET A 182 -4.81 2.14 7.06
C MET A 182 -6.30 2.46 7.03
N LYS A 183 -6.91 2.60 8.20
CA LYS A 183 -8.28 3.08 8.37
C LYS A 183 -8.26 4.43 9.07
N ILE A 184 -9.17 5.31 8.70
CA ILE A 184 -9.34 6.63 9.29
C ILE A 184 -10.78 6.81 9.77
N ASN A 185 -10.97 7.63 10.80
CA ASN A 185 -12.27 7.85 11.42
C ASN A 185 -13.01 9.03 10.79
N LEU A 186 -14.31 9.07 11.01
CA LEU A 186 -15.15 10.21 10.69
C LEU A 186 -14.59 11.51 11.31
N GLY A 187 -14.50 12.54 10.50
CA GLY A 187 -13.97 13.85 10.91
C GLY A 187 -12.50 14.06 10.59
N CYS A 188 -11.78 13.02 10.15
CA CYS A 188 -10.46 13.18 9.55
C CYS A 188 -10.62 13.67 8.12
N GLY A 189 -10.41 14.95 7.88
CA GLY A 189 -10.42 15.51 6.54
C GLY A 189 -9.17 15.23 5.72
N TRP A 190 -8.08 14.80 6.36
CA TRP A 190 -6.78 14.62 5.73
C TRP A 190 -6.45 13.16 5.42
N ASP A 191 -5.78 12.93 4.29
CA ASP A 191 -5.03 11.69 4.11
C ASP A 191 -3.86 11.67 5.12
N PRO A 192 -3.75 10.63 5.97
CA PRO A 192 -2.66 10.53 6.94
C PRO A 192 -1.26 10.60 6.33
N THR A 193 -1.15 10.22 5.07
CA THR A 193 0.13 10.14 4.35
C THR A 193 0.46 11.39 3.53
N ASP A 194 -0.43 12.40 3.49
CA ASP A 194 -0.14 13.65 2.79
C ASP A 194 1.10 14.31 3.40
N PRO A 195 2.15 14.56 2.59
CA PRO A 195 3.41 15.12 3.08
C PRO A 195 3.34 16.59 3.49
N ASP A 196 2.21 17.26 3.33
CA ASP A 196 2.03 18.67 3.75
C ASP A 196 2.37 18.85 5.23
N GLU A 197 3.13 19.90 5.54
CA GLU A 197 3.56 20.18 6.91
C GLU A 197 2.38 20.53 7.83
N ASN A 198 1.29 21.03 7.26
CA ASN A 198 0.07 21.35 8.00
C ASN A 198 -0.83 20.13 8.21
N ASN A 199 -0.43 18.94 7.74
CA ASN A 199 -1.20 17.73 7.97
C ASN A 199 -1.26 17.43 9.47
N PRO A 200 -2.46 17.45 10.09
CA PRO A 200 -2.58 17.25 11.52
C PRO A 200 -2.07 15.89 11.99
N TRP A 201 -2.07 14.89 11.12
CA TRP A 201 -1.52 13.56 11.43
C TRP A 201 -0.02 13.58 11.77
N LYS A 202 0.73 14.59 11.36
CA LYS A 202 2.14 14.76 11.72
C LYS A 202 2.36 15.22 13.16
N HIS A 203 1.34 15.81 13.75
CA HIS A 203 1.41 16.43 15.07
C HIS A 203 0.69 15.60 16.14
N TYR A 204 -0.05 14.60 15.75
CA TYR A 204 -0.76 13.71 16.65
C TYR A 204 -0.09 12.35 16.72
N VAL A 205 0.12 11.87 17.92
CA VAL A 205 0.66 10.54 18.18
C VAL A 205 -0.45 9.72 18.80
N ALA A 206 -0.85 8.64 18.13
CA ALA A 206 -1.67 7.63 18.76
C ALA A 206 -0.91 7.05 19.98
N SER A 207 -1.58 6.84 21.08
CA SER A 207 -0.93 6.33 22.28
C SER A 207 -1.54 5.00 22.71
N LEU A 208 -0.65 4.11 23.12
CA LEU A 208 -0.99 2.88 23.85
C LEU A 208 -0.32 2.99 25.22
N THR A 209 -1.11 2.94 26.28
CA THR A 209 -0.66 3.11 27.65
C THR A 209 -1.10 1.94 28.53
N GLY A 210 -0.46 1.78 29.68
CA GLY A 210 -0.80 0.70 30.63
C GLY A 210 -0.20 -0.67 30.28
N VAL A 211 0.54 -0.78 29.17
CA VAL A 211 1.30 -2.00 28.85
C VAL A 211 2.54 -2.04 29.74
N SER A 212 2.70 -3.13 30.47
CA SER A 212 3.84 -3.35 31.37
C SER A 212 4.15 -4.83 31.53
N ASP A 213 5.34 -5.15 31.98
CA ASP A 213 5.70 -6.50 32.36
C ASP A 213 4.93 -6.92 33.61
N HIS A 214 4.41 -8.14 33.59
CA HIS A 214 3.68 -8.75 34.69
C HIS A 214 4.36 -10.02 35.17
N THR A 215 4.35 -10.23 36.48
CA THR A 215 4.68 -11.54 37.07
C THR A 215 3.38 -12.13 37.62
N VAL A 216 3.00 -13.28 37.07
CA VAL A 216 1.73 -13.96 37.38
C VAL A 216 2.05 -15.29 38.06
N GLU A 217 1.36 -15.59 39.17
CA GLU A 217 1.51 -16.88 39.84
C GLU A 217 0.88 -18.00 39.01
N ARG A 218 1.49 -19.18 39.07
CA ARG A 218 0.95 -20.36 38.39
C ARG A 218 -0.47 -20.65 38.81
N GLY A 219 -1.40 -20.70 37.86
CA GLY A 219 -2.81 -21.02 38.09
C GLY A 219 -3.65 -19.82 38.50
N ASP A 220 -3.12 -18.62 38.46
CA ASP A 220 -3.91 -17.40 38.65
C ASP A 220 -4.82 -17.10 37.46
N LEU A 221 -6.06 -17.55 37.58
CA LEU A 221 -7.08 -17.36 36.55
C LEU A 221 -7.68 -15.95 36.55
N THR A 222 -7.26 -15.07 37.45
CA THR A 222 -7.74 -13.67 37.51
C THR A 222 -6.88 -12.76 36.59
N PHE A 223 -5.73 -13.25 36.13
CA PHE A 223 -4.88 -12.48 35.22
C PHE A 223 -5.62 -12.13 33.93
N ASN A 224 -5.65 -10.86 33.62
CA ASN A 224 -6.17 -10.32 32.37
C ASN A 224 -5.14 -9.39 31.74
N ALA A 225 -4.61 -9.78 30.60
CA ALA A 225 -3.60 -9.01 29.88
C ALA A 225 -4.08 -7.61 29.40
N MET A 226 -5.40 -7.37 29.39
CA MET A 226 -5.98 -6.07 29.03
C MET A 226 -6.15 -5.11 30.21
N ASP A 227 -5.91 -5.56 31.44
CA ASP A 227 -6.15 -4.72 32.61
C ASP A 227 -5.27 -3.47 32.62
N GLY A 228 -5.92 -2.31 32.65
CA GLY A 228 -5.23 -1.00 32.64
C GLY A 228 -4.70 -0.56 31.28
N VAL A 229 -4.79 -1.39 30.25
CA VAL A 229 -4.33 -1.02 28.90
C VAL A 229 -5.35 -0.11 28.23
N LYS A 230 -4.88 1.02 27.72
CA LYS A 230 -5.71 2.01 27.02
C LYS A 230 -5.06 2.46 25.73
N ALA A 231 -5.88 2.69 24.73
CA ALA A 231 -5.47 3.30 23.48
C ALA A 231 -6.27 4.57 23.21
N MET A 232 -5.56 5.60 22.77
CA MET A 232 -6.15 6.85 22.30
C MET A 232 -5.77 7.02 20.83
N ASP A 233 -6.74 7.44 20.02
CA ASP A 233 -6.46 7.82 18.65
C ASP A 233 -5.75 9.19 18.59
N ILE A 234 -5.37 9.59 17.39
CA ILE A 234 -4.71 10.87 17.15
C ILE A 234 -5.58 12.10 17.47
N TYR A 235 -6.87 11.93 17.66
CA TYR A 235 -7.82 12.99 18.04
C TYR A 235 -8.12 13.01 19.54
N GLY A 236 -7.51 12.07 20.31
CA GLY A 236 -7.74 11.95 21.73
C GLY A 236 -9.01 11.16 22.09
N ASN A 237 -9.61 10.44 21.16
CA ASN A 237 -10.72 9.55 21.45
C ASN A 237 -10.20 8.25 22.04
N ASP A 238 -10.90 7.69 23.01
CA ASP A 238 -10.63 6.36 23.56
C ASP A 238 -11.06 5.30 22.53
N VAL A 239 -10.07 4.54 22.05
CA VAL A 239 -10.23 3.44 21.09
C VAL A 239 -9.73 2.11 21.68
N SER A 240 -9.75 1.99 23.01
CA SER A 240 -9.24 0.81 23.71
C SER A 240 -9.95 -0.48 23.30
N GLU A 241 -11.20 -0.42 22.87
CA GLU A 241 -11.94 -1.56 22.31
C GLU A 241 -11.36 -2.11 20.99
N CYS A 242 -10.52 -1.32 20.31
CA CYS A 242 -9.85 -1.73 19.08
C CYS A 242 -8.52 -2.44 19.31
N ILE A 243 -8.05 -2.55 20.56
CA ILE A 243 -6.80 -3.23 20.90
C ILE A 243 -6.96 -4.72 20.63
N SER A 244 -6.01 -5.27 19.90
CA SER A 244 -5.84 -6.72 19.74
C SER A 244 -4.56 -7.18 20.41
N ILE A 245 -4.54 -8.41 20.92
CA ILE A 245 -3.36 -9.04 21.50
C ILE A 245 -2.95 -10.22 20.60
N ASN A 246 -1.69 -10.24 20.21
CA ASN A 246 -1.07 -11.40 19.59
C ASN A 246 -0.12 -12.04 20.60
N GLY A 247 -0.17 -13.36 20.70
CA GLY A 247 0.52 -14.15 21.72
C GLY A 247 -0.47 -14.83 22.68
N ASN A 248 0.04 -15.70 23.50
CA ASN A 248 -0.76 -16.42 24.52
C ASN A 248 0.09 -16.70 25.75
N VAL A 249 -0.51 -16.63 26.92
CA VAL A 249 0.10 -16.99 28.21
C VAL A 249 -0.47 -18.32 28.68
N ASP A 250 0.39 -19.34 28.87
CA ASP A 250 0.00 -20.58 29.53
C ASP A 250 0.18 -20.40 31.06
N LEU A 251 -0.93 -20.19 31.74
CA LEU A 251 -0.93 -19.97 33.20
C LEU A 251 -0.54 -21.21 34.02
N TYR A 252 -0.40 -22.37 33.40
CA TYR A 252 -0.05 -23.62 34.08
C TYR A 252 1.41 -24.04 33.89
N THR A 253 2.08 -23.48 32.90
CA THR A 253 3.49 -23.80 32.61
C THR A 253 4.38 -22.62 32.95
N PRO A 254 5.35 -22.77 33.88
CA PRO A 254 6.32 -21.70 34.17
C PRO A 254 7.15 -21.34 32.95
N GLY A 255 7.25 -20.04 32.65
CA GLY A 255 7.99 -19.56 31.50
C GLY A 255 7.89 -18.04 31.35
N THR A 256 8.55 -17.48 30.36
CA THR A 256 8.37 -16.09 29.92
C THR A 256 7.57 -16.11 28.62
N TYR A 257 6.52 -15.32 28.60
CA TYR A 257 5.60 -15.20 27.48
C TYR A 257 5.62 -13.77 26.96
N GLU A 258 5.60 -13.62 25.65
CA GLU A 258 5.55 -12.32 25.00
C GLU A 258 4.14 -12.08 24.45
N LEU A 259 3.59 -10.92 24.76
CA LEU A 259 2.31 -10.44 24.21
C LEU A 259 2.56 -9.16 23.44
N VAL A 260 2.04 -9.09 22.23
CA VAL A 260 2.11 -7.92 21.36
C VAL A 260 0.72 -7.30 21.26
N TYR A 261 0.62 -6.08 21.70
CA TYR A 261 -0.62 -5.31 21.64
C TYR A 261 -0.68 -4.47 20.38
#